data_c7fd8bc77e28a9650e3c23aa1ff928dc
#
_entry.id   c7fd8bc77e28a9650e3c23aa1ff928dc
#
_cell.length_a   1.000
_cell.length_b   1.000
_cell.length_c   1.000
_cell.angle_alpha   90.00
_cell.angle_beta   90.00
_cell.angle_gamma   90.00
#
_symmetry.space_group_name_H-M   'P 1'
#
loop_
_entity.id
_entity.type
_entity.pdbx_description
1 polymer ?
#
loop_
_entity_poly.entity_id
_entity_poly.type
_entity_poly.pdbx_seq_one_letter_code
_entity_poly.pdbx_strand_id
1 'polypeptide(L)'
;MKVHNTLGNGFQEVIYQRCLAIELERAGLKFGREIEQTIFYDGIKVGTRRADFVVEDKIIVELKAQINLEDVHLAQAKNYVVAYDFPIGLLINFGATSLQFKKIYNPKYHPVHPKVN
;
A
#
# COMPACT_ATOMS: atom_id res chain seq x y z
N MET A 1 -1.73 2.19 16.33
CA MET A 1 -0.59 2.75 15.57
C MET A 1 -0.31 4.16 16.01
N LYS A 2 0.95 4.51 16.14
CA LYS A 2 1.38 5.81 16.66
C LYS A 2 0.88 7.01 15.84
N VAL A 3 0.95 6.92 14.51
CA VAL A 3 0.51 8.01 13.63
C VAL A 3 -0.97 8.34 13.88
N HIS A 4 -1.83 7.33 13.84
CA HIS A 4 -3.27 7.51 14.07
C HIS A 4 -3.57 7.95 15.50
N ASN A 5 -2.86 7.40 16.48
CA ASN A 5 -3.04 7.78 17.88
C ASN A 5 -2.65 9.24 18.14
N THR A 6 -1.65 9.75 17.42
CA THR A 6 -1.17 11.11 17.59
C THR A 6 -2.05 12.12 16.85
N LEU A 7 -2.40 11.83 15.58
CA LEU A 7 -3.11 12.76 14.71
C LEU A 7 -4.63 12.61 14.74
N GLY A 8 -5.11 11.40 15.02
CA GLY A 8 -6.53 11.08 14.84
C GLY A 8 -6.91 11.04 13.36
N ASN A 9 -8.21 11.08 13.10
CA ASN A 9 -8.74 11.16 11.75
C ASN A 9 -8.92 12.63 11.32
N GLY A 10 -9.17 12.85 10.04
CA GLY A 10 -9.54 14.17 9.51
C GLY A 10 -8.46 14.88 8.71
N PHE A 11 -7.27 14.35 8.62
CA PHE A 11 -6.23 14.89 7.75
C PHE A 11 -6.30 14.28 6.35
N GLN A 12 -5.64 14.94 5.39
CA GLN A 12 -5.50 14.42 4.03
C GLN A 12 -4.51 13.26 4.00
N GLU A 13 -4.66 12.38 3.00
CA GLU A 13 -3.80 11.20 2.87
C GLU A 13 -2.32 11.52 2.87
N VAL A 14 -1.91 12.61 2.22
CA VAL A 14 -0.50 12.98 2.13
C VAL A 14 0.12 13.26 3.49
N ILE A 15 -0.65 13.77 4.44
CA ILE A 15 -0.16 14.03 5.80
C ILE A 15 0.15 12.70 6.50
N TYR A 16 -0.77 11.74 6.41
CA TYR A 16 -0.55 10.41 6.99
C TYR A 16 0.61 9.68 6.31
N GLN A 17 0.75 9.83 4.99
CA GLN A 17 1.85 9.24 4.25
C GLN A 17 3.20 9.78 4.76
N ARG A 18 3.32 11.10 4.94
CA ARG A 18 4.56 11.71 5.44
C ARG A 18 4.89 11.25 6.85
N CYS A 19 3.88 11.14 7.71
CA CYS A 19 4.07 10.66 9.08
C CYS A 19 4.45 9.19 9.11
N LEU A 20 3.84 8.36 8.28
CA LEU A 20 4.18 6.94 8.20
C LEU A 20 5.61 6.75 7.70
N ALA A 21 6.06 7.56 6.75
CA ALA A 21 7.44 7.53 6.28
C ALA A 21 8.44 7.77 7.43
N ILE A 22 8.13 8.73 8.31
CA ILE A 22 8.96 9.01 9.49
C ILE A 22 9.03 7.77 10.40
N GLU A 23 7.89 7.12 10.64
CA GLU A 23 7.85 5.97 11.53
C GLU A 23 8.51 4.73 10.92
N LEU A 24 8.40 4.53 9.61
CA LEU A 24 9.11 3.45 8.91
C LEU A 24 10.62 3.63 9.01
N GLU A 25 11.09 4.87 8.85
CA GLU A 25 12.51 5.19 8.98
C GLU A 25 13.00 4.96 10.42
N ARG A 26 12.23 5.39 11.41
CA ARG A 26 12.54 5.16 12.83
C ARG A 26 12.58 3.69 13.19
N ALA A 27 11.76 2.88 12.53
CA ALA A 27 11.74 1.43 12.73
C ALA A 27 12.90 0.71 12.01
N GLY A 28 13.69 1.43 11.21
CA GLY A 28 14.81 0.86 10.47
C GLY A 28 14.38 0.00 9.28
N LEU A 29 13.17 0.18 8.78
CA LEU A 29 12.67 -0.57 7.63
C LEU A 29 13.11 0.09 6.32
N LYS A 30 13.52 -0.73 5.36
CA LYS A 30 13.79 -0.26 4.01
C LYS A 30 12.49 -0.01 3.29
N PHE A 31 12.30 1.16 2.71
CA PHE A 31 11.08 1.47 1.99
C PHE A 31 11.32 2.49 0.88
N GLY A 32 10.44 2.46 -0.11
CA GLY A 32 10.30 3.52 -1.10
C GLY A 32 8.91 4.13 -1.00
N ARG A 33 8.79 5.40 -1.29
CA ARG A 33 7.54 6.16 -1.25
C ARG A 33 7.16 6.59 -2.66
N GLU A 34 5.86 6.47 -3.01
CA GLU A 34 5.34 6.85 -4.32
C GLU A 34 6.09 6.18 -5.47
N ILE A 35 6.30 4.87 -5.34
CA ILE A 35 7.04 4.09 -6.33
C ILE A 35 6.12 3.72 -7.49
N GLU A 36 6.54 4.11 -8.70
CA GLU A 36 5.78 3.80 -9.91
C GLU A 36 5.84 2.31 -10.23
N GLN A 37 4.68 1.73 -10.47
CA GLN A 37 4.52 0.34 -10.87
C GLN A 37 3.88 0.27 -12.25
N THR A 38 4.42 -0.60 -13.10
CA THR A 38 3.87 -0.82 -14.44
C THR A 38 2.70 -1.81 -14.35
N ILE A 39 1.63 -1.50 -15.07
CA ILE A 39 0.46 -2.37 -15.19
C ILE A 39 0.50 -2.99 -16.58
N PHE A 40 0.43 -4.32 -16.63
CA PHE A 40 0.47 -5.09 -17.86
C PHE A 40 -0.88 -5.73 -18.16
N TYR A 41 -1.22 -5.79 -19.43
CA TYR A 41 -2.33 -6.59 -19.95
C TYR A 41 -1.79 -7.50 -21.06
N ASP A 42 -1.88 -8.79 -20.84
CA ASP A 42 -1.34 -9.80 -21.79
C ASP A 42 0.12 -9.51 -22.18
N GLY A 43 0.95 -9.14 -21.19
CA GLY A 43 2.35 -8.81 -21.41
C GLY A 43 2.62 -7.45 -22.03
N ILE A 44 1.57 -6.67 -22.29
CA ILE A 44 1.68 -5.35 -22.91
C ILE A 44 1.48 -4.28 -21.85
N LYS A 45 2.39 -3.33 -21.74
CA LYS A 45 2.26 -2.20 -20.83
C LYS A 45 1.06 -1.35 -21.25
N VAL A 46 0.10 -1.21 -20.34
CA VAL A 46 -1.11 -0.40 -20.59
C VAL A 46 -1.19 0.83 -19.70
N GLY A 47 -0.34 0.94 -18.69
CA GLY A 47 -0.33 2.09 -17.82
C GLY A 47 0.62 1.93 -16.66
N THR A 48 0.65 2.94 -15.80
CA THR A 48 1.42 2.91 -14.55
C THR A 48 0.56 3.47 -13.43
N ARG A 49 0.92 3.10 -12.20
CA ARG A 49 0.32 3.66 -11.00
C ARG A 49 1.37 3.71 -9.91
N ARG A 50 1.33 4.75 -9.09
CA ARG A 50 2.24 4.84 -7.94
C ARG A 50 1.65 4.13 -6.74
N ALA A 51 2.43 3.23 -6.15
CA ALA A 51 2.12 2.68 -4.84
C ALA A 51 2.54 3.70 -3.77
N ASP A 52 1.75 3.85 -2.71
CA ASP A 52 2.10 4.78 -1.64
C ASP A 52 3.42 4.39 -0.99
N PHE A 53 3.60 3.11 -0.69
CA PHE A 53 4.86 2.58 -0.18
C PHE A 53 5.14 1.18 -0.73
N VAL A 54 6.41 0.92 -0.93
CA VAL A 54 6.94 -0.44 -1.09
C VAL A 54 7.89 -0.67 0.10
N VAL A 55 7.58 -1.63 0.94
CA VAL A 55 8.32 -1.89 2.17
C VAL A 55 9.07 -3.22 2.06
N GLU A 56 10.39 -3.19 2.28
CA GLU A 56 11.28 -4.36 2.26
C GLU A 56 11.19 -5.16 0.97
N ASP A 57 10.84 -4.51 -0.14
CA ASP A 57 10.64 -5.14 -1.45
C ASP A 57 9.60 -6.29 -1.44
N LYS A 58 8.75 -6.35 -0.43
CA LYS A 58 7.79 -7.45 -0.21
C LYS A 58 6.37 -7.01 0.00
N ILE A 59 6.17 -5.77 0.48
CA ILE A 59 4.85 -5.30 0.90
C ILE A 59 4.51 -4.03 0.15
N ILE A 60 3.36 -4.05 -0.53
CA ILE A 60 2.74 -2.85 -1.09
C ILE A 60 1.82 -2.27 -0.03
N VAL A 61 2.02 -1.01 0.34
CA VAL A 61 1.15 -0.31 1.29
C VAL A 61 0.36 0.76 0.56
N GLU A 62 -0.95 0.71 0.71
CA GLU A 62 -1.87 1.72 0.19
C GLU A 62 -2.57 2.41 1.35
N LEU A 63 -2.62 3.74 1.31
CA LEU A 63 -3.26 4.54 2.35
C LEU A 63 -4.60 5.09 1.86
N LYS A 64 -5.53 5.22 2.78
CA LYS A 64 -6.81 5.87 2.57
C LYS A 64 -7.11 6.79 3.75
N ALA A 65 -7.91 7.82 3.50
CA ALA A 65 -8.41 8.74 4.52
C ALA A 65 -9.94 8.86 4.36
N GLN A 66 -10.63 7.74 4.46
CA GLN A 66 -12.08 7.62 4.31
C GLN A 66 -12.74 7.43 5.67
N ILE A 67 -14.00 7.82 5.79
CA ILE A 67 -14.76 7.60 7.03
C ILE A 67 -14.79 6.11 7.35
N ASN A 68 -15.01 5.27 6.34
CA ASN A 68 -14.94 3.81 6.46
C ASN A 68 -14.30 3.23 5.19
N LEU A 69 -13.59 2.12 5.35
CA LEU A 69 -13.18 1.32 4.20
C LEU A 69 -14.39 0.63 3.61
N GLU A 70 -14.53 0.71 2.29
CA GLU A 70 -15.58 0.05 1.55
C GLU A 70 -15.01 -1.11 0.74
N ASP A 71 -15.88 -2.01 0.28
CA ASP A 71 -15.48 -3.17 -0.51
C ASP A 71 -14.73 -2.79 -1.78
N VAL A 72 -15.06 -1.64 -2.38
CA VAL A 72 -14.36 -1.15 -3.58
C VAL A 72 -12.90 -0.85 -3.29
N HIS A 73 -12.58 -0.31 -2.11
CA HIS A 73 -11.20 -0.02 -1.73
C HIS A 73 -10.40 -1.32 -1.57
N LEU A 74 -11.00 -2.33 -0.96
CA LEU A 74 -10.39 -3.63 -0.79
C LEU A 74 -10.16 -4.32 -2.13
N ALA A 75 -11.15 -4.26 -3.03
CA ALA A 75 -11.04 -4.83 -4.37
C ALA A 75 -9.90 -4.18 -5.17
N GLN A 76 -9.79 -2.85 -5.11
CA GLN A 76 -8.70 -2.12 -5.76
C GLN A 76 -7.33 -2.55 -5.22
N ALA A 77 -7.19 -2.64 -3.90
CA ALA A 77 -5.94 -3.03 -3.28
C ALA A 77 -5.53 -4.45 -3.68
N LYS A 78 -6.47 -5.38 -3.75
CA LYS A 78 -6.23 -6.74 -4.25
C LYS A 78 -5.74 -6.73 -5.69
N ASN A 79 -6.40 -5.94 -6.54
CA ASN A 79 -6.01 -5.84 -7.95
C ASN A 79 -4.59 -5.29 -8.09
N TYR A 80 -4.22 -4.29 -7.31
CA TYR A 80 -2.88 -3.70 -7.36
C TYR A 80 -1.80 -4.68 -6.90
N VAL A 81 -2.05 -5.40 -5.82
CA VAL A 81 -1.10 -6.40 -5.31
C VAL A 81 -0.81 -7.48 -6.37
N VAL A 82 -1.84 -7.92 -7.08
CA VAL A 82 -1.70 -8.88 -8.18
C VAL A 82 -0.99 -8.25 -9.36
N ALA A 83 -1.41 -7.05 -9.78
CA ALA A 83 -0.85 -6.36 -10.94
C ALA A 83 0.63 -6.03 -10.74
N TYR A 84 1.04 -5.67 -9.53
CA TYR A 84 2.43 -5.35 -9.21
C TYR A 84 3.26 -6.60 -8.92
N ASP A 85 2.61 -7.75 -8.77
CA ASP A 85 3.25 -9.02 -8.46
C ASP A 85 4.05 -8.97 -7.15
N PHE A 86 3.41 -8.49 -6.09
CA PHE A 86 3.94 -8.52 -4.74
C PHE A 86 3.25 -9.61 -3.93
N PRO A 87 3.95 -10.21 -2.94
CA PRO A 87 3.33 -11.29 -2.15
C PRO A 87 2.25 -10.79 -1.19
N ILE A 88 2.41 -9.57 -0.67
CA ILE A 88 1.55 -9.01 0.38
C ILE A 88 1.22 -7.57 0.08
N GLY A 89 -0.04 -7.21 0.32
CA GLY A 89 -0.50 -5.84 0.35
C GLY A 89 -1.04 -5.49 1.73
N LEU A 90 -0.96 -4.22 2.08
CA LEU A 90 -1.53 -3.67 3.30
C LEU A 90 -2.31 -2.40 2.94
N LEU A 91 -3.59 -2.43 3.20
CA LEU A 91 -4.48 -1.28 3.03
C LEU A 91 -4.74 -0.69 4.41
N ILE A 92 -4.36 0.58 4.62
CA ILE A 92 -4.52 1.27 5.89
C ILE A 92 -5.42 2.48 5.69
N ASN A 93 -6.48 2.59 6.51
CA ASN A 93 -7.36 3.74 6.51
C ASN A 93 -7.22 4.55 7.78
N PHE A 94 -6.77 5.78 7.63
CA PHE A 94 -6.58 6.74 8.73
C PHE A 94 -7.80 7.63 8.95
N GLY A 95 -8.79 7.60 8.07
CA GLY A 95 -9.94 8.51 8.12
C GLY A 95 -11.05 8.09 9.07
N ALA A 96 -11.02 6.87 9.58
CA ALA A 96 -12.00 6.39 10.55
C ALA A 96 -11.56 6.78 11.97
N THR A 97 -12.52 6.80 12.90
CA THR A 97 -12.23 7.11 14.32
C THR A 97 -11.28 6.09 14.95
N SER A 98 -11.40 4.83 14.53
CA SER A 98 -10.44 3.77 14.87
C SER A 98 -9.69 3.38 13.62
N LEU A 99 -8.39 3.12 13.73
CA LEU A 99 -7.58 2.71 12.59
C LEU A 99 -8.14 1.42 11.99
N GLN A 100 -8.39 1.46 10.68
CA GLN A 100 -8.81 0.29 9.92
C GLN A 100 -7.66 -0.17 9.04
N PHE A 101 -7.43 -1.48 8.97
CA PHE A 101 -6.45 -2.02 8.05
C PHE A 101 -6.87 -3.40 7.55
N LYS A 102 -6.41 -3.73 6.35
CA LYS A 102 -6.64 -5.04 5.73
C LYS A 102 -5.33 -5.54 5.17
N LYS A 103 -4.97 -6.76 5.56
CA LYS A 103 -3.83 -7.47 5.01
C LYS A 103 -4.32 -8.32 3.84
N ILE A 104 -3.61 -8.23 2.72
CA ILE A 104 -4.00 -8.87 1.47
C ILE A 104 -2.87 -9.78 1.03
N TYR A 105 -3.20 -11.04 0.74
CA TYR A 105 -2.26 -12.00 0.18
C TYR A 105 -2.49 -12.12 -1.32
N ASN A 106 -1.41 -12.18 -2.08
CA ASN A 106 -1.50 -12.37 -3.52
C ASN A 106 -1.49 -13.88 -3.83
N PRO A 107 -2.63 -14.48 -4.22
CA PRO A 107 -2.69 -15.91 -4.50
C PRO A 107 -1.96 -16.30 -5.78
N LYS A 108 -1.61 -15.33 -6.61
CA LYS A 108 -0.91 -15.55 -7.89
C LYS A 108 0.60 -15.25 -7.80
N TYR A 109 1.10 -14.93 -6.61
CA TYR A 109 2.52 -14.67 -6.44
C TYR A 109 3.34 -15.96 -6.48
N HIS A 110 4.42 -15.94 -7.27
CA HIS A 110 5.34 -17.06 -7.37
C HIS A 110 6.70 -16.67 -6.79
N PRO A 111 7.01 -17.08 -5.56
CA PRO A 111 8.28 -16.70 -4.92
C PRO A 111 9.53 -17.24 -5.61
N VAL A 112 9.38 -18.25 -6.46
CA VAL A 112 10.50 -18.82 -7.23
C VAL A 112 10.86 -18.00 -8.47
N HIS A 113 10.03 -17.03 -8.85
CA HIS A 113 10.27 -16.16 -9.98
C HIS A 113 10.91 -14.86 -9.49
N PRO A 114 12.21 -14.63 -9.76
CA PRO A 114 12.82 -13.38 -9.37
C PRO A 114 12.14 -12.22 -10.08
N LYS A 115 11.96 -11.10 -9.36
CA LYS A 115 11.44 -9.91 -9.98
C LYS A 115 12.51 -9.29 -10.86
N VAL A 116 12.15 -9.08 -12.12
CA VAL A 116 12.99 -8.40 -13.09
C VAL A 116 12.40 -7.01 -13.27
N ASN A 117 13.13 -6.03 -12.83
CA ASN A 117 12.74 -4.62 -12.96
C ASN A 117 13.28 -4.04 -14.25
#